data_5a2805c6c9eeb1ed9095c0460bfeb6f3
#
_entry.id   5a2805c6c9eeb1ed9095c0460bfeb6f3
#
_cell.length_a   1.000
_cell.length_b   1.000
_cell.length_c   1.000
_cell.angle_alpha   90.00
_cell.angle_beta   90.00
_cell.angle_gamma   90.00
#
_symmetry.space_group_name_H-M   'P 1'
#
loop_
_entity.id
_entity.type
_entity.pdbx_description
1 polymer ?
#
loop_
_entity_poly.entity_id
_entity_poly.type
_entity_poly.pdbx_seq_one_letter_code
_entity_poly.pdbx_strand_id
1 'polypeptide(L)'
;LGGDEVPPGVWEKSPKIQALMAKEGFSSVNQVWTYYISKINDLCLSKGLQMSGWEEIGMVNRGSGMEVNPDMPKKANMQLDVWNNIIGGGQDDLAYKLANAGYPTVLISASNTYFDMMWDKSFEEPGLNWATYADLYHSYSLFPEDYFANIHTYERGAKLDKEYINKLVRITEKGRSHFLGIKGGVFAET
;
A
#
# COMPACT_ATOMS: atom_id res chain seq x y z
N LEU A 1 -6.32 11.49 4.21
CA LEU A 1 -5.01 11.40 4.84
C LEU A 1 -4.02 10.79 3.84
N GLY A 2 -2.83 11.35 3.66
CA GLY A 2 -1.74 10.69 2.92
C GLY A 2 -1.22 9.48 3.71
N GLY A 3 -0.08 9.64 4.35
CA GLY A 3 0.46 8.67 5.31
C GLY A 3 1.53 7.77 4.73
N ASP A 4 1.88 8.00 3.46
CA ASP A 4 2.95 7.32 2.74
C ASP A 4 4.33 7.92 3.05
N GLU A 5 5.34 7.10 2.90
CA GLU A 5 6.77 7.46 2.87
C GLU A 5 7.22 8.38 4.02
N VAL A 6 6.72 8.16 5.23
CA VAL A 6 7.15 8.94 6.41
C VAL A 6 8.63 8.70 6.65
N PRO A 7 9.49 9.74 6.60
CA PRO A 7 10.93 9.56 6.73
C PRO A 7 11.31 8.92 8.06
N PRO A 8 12.16 7.89 8.06
CA PRO A 8 12.61 7.25 9.30
C PRO A 8 13.44 8.23 10.15
N GLY A 9 13.36 8.08 11.48
CA GLY A 9 14.15 8.85 12.44
C GLY A 9 13.64 10.26 12.74
N VAL A 10 12.58 10.74 12.08
CA VAL A 10 12.04 12.09 12.31
C VAL A 10 11.34 12.18 13.66
N TRP A 11 10.59 11.15 14.01
CA TRP A 11 9.79 11.12 15.23
C TRP A 11 10.63 10.79 16.47
N GLU A 12 11.63 9.93 16.33
CA GLU A 12 12.54 9.53 17.40
C GLU A 12 13.31 10.71 18.00
N LYS A 13 13.63 11.70 17.17
CA LYS A 13 14.40 12.89 17.58
C LYS A 13 13.52 14.04 18.09
N SER A 14 12.20 13.92 18.01
CA SER A 14 11.30 14.98 18.40
C SER A 14 11.04 15.00 19.91
N PRO A 15 11.38 16.10 20.63
CA PRO A 15 11.07 16.22 22.06
C PRO A 15 9.58 16.11 22.37
N LYS A 16 8.72 16.55 21.46
CA LYS A 16 7.27 16.43 21.61
C LYS A 16 6.78 14.99 21.52
N ILE A 17 7.36 14.19 20.62
CA ILE A 17 7.06 12.77 20.50
C ILE A 17 7.57 12.02 21.72
N GLN A 18 8.79 12.31 22.20
CA GLN A 18 9.32 11.70 23.41
C GLN A 18 8.43 12.00 24.63
N ALA A 19 7.94 13.24 24.77
CA ALA A 19 7.02 13.60 25.84
C ALA A 19 5.66 12.88 25.72
N LEU A 20 5.14 12.71 24.49
CA LEU A 20 3.94 11.93 24.23
C LEU A 20 4.13 10.46 24.61
N MET A 21 5.25 9.87 24.20
CA MET A 21 5.58 8.47 24.52
C MET A 21 5.63 8.25 26.02
N ALA A 22 6.29 9.15 26.76
CA ALA A 22 6.35 9.08 28.22
C ALA A 22 4.95 9.21 28.87
N LYS A 23 4.13 10.12 28.36
CA LYS A 23 2.76 10.36 28.88
C LYS A 23 1.85 9.14 28.65
N GLU A 24 1.88 8.55 27.46
CA GLU A 24 0.98 7.45 27.07
C GLU A 24 1.59 6.05 27.37
N GLY A 25 2.81 6.00 27.89
CA GLY A 25 3.49 4.74 28.21
C GLY A 25 3.96 3.95 26.99
N PHE A 26 4.21 4.62 25.86
CA PHE A 26 4.68 3.96 24.65
C PHE A 26 6.17 3.65 24.70
N SER A 27 6.55 2.44 24.29
CA SER A 27 7.94 1.98 24.24
C SER A 27 8.59 2.16 22.86
N SER A 28 7.82 2.50 21.83
CA SER A 28 8.32 2.68 20.47
C SER A 28 7.52 3.72 19.69
N VAL A 29 8.14 4.34 18.69
CA VAL A 29 7.46 5.24 17.74
C VAL A 29 6.40 4.54 16.90
N ASN A 30 6.49 3.23 16.72
CA ASN A 30 5.45 2.45 16.04
C ASN A 30 4.09 2.52 16.79
N GLN A 31 4.14 2.56 18.12
CA GLN A 31 2.92 2.77 18.93
C GLN A 31 2.39 4.20 18.78
N VAL A 32 3.26 5.19 18.62
CA VAL A 32 2.87 6.56 18.31
C VAL A 32 2.19 6.64 16.96
N TRP A 33 2.70 5.93 15.94
CA TRP A 33 2.08 5.85 14.62
C TRP A 33 0.65 5.29 14.71
N THR A 34 0.50 4.12 15.31
CA THR A 34 -0.81 3.48 15.50
C THR A 34 -1.76 4.39 16.30
N TYR A 35 -1.28 5.04 17.35
CA TYR A 35 -2.05 5.99 18.14
C TYR A 35 -2.51 7.19 17.30
N TYR A 36 -1.62 7.80 16.54
CA TYR A 36 -1.93 8.94 15.67
C TYR A 36 -3.02 8.58 14.65
N ILE A 37 -2.83 7.49 13.92
CA ILE A 37 -3.80 7.01 12.92
C ILE A 37 -5.15 6.72 13.58
N SER A 38 -5.16 6.05 14.75
CA SER A 38 -6.39 5.77 15.49
C SER A 38 -7.13 7.04 15.91
N LYS A 39 -6.41 8.10 16.33
CA LYS A 39 -7.03 9.39 16.69
C LYS A 39 -7.65 10.10 15.50
N ILE A 40 -7.00 10.05 14.33
CA ILE A 40 -7.58 10.62 13.10
C ILE A 40 -8.83 9.83 12.70
N ASN A 41 -8.76 8.49 12.76
CA ASN A 41 -9.92 7.64 12.46
C ASN A 41 -11.10 7.89 13.42
N ASP A 42 -10.83 8.06 14.72
CA ASP A 42 -11.84 8.43 15.71
C ASP A 42 -12.49 9.79 15.38
N LEU A 43 -11.69 10.76 14.94
CA LEU A 43 -12.19 12.06 14.51
C LEU A 43 -13.08 11.92 13.26
N CYS A 44 -12.66 11.15 12.26
CA CYS A 44 -13.49 10.86 11.08
C CYS A 44 -14.83 10.24 11.49
N LEU A 45 -14.80 9.20 12.29
CA LEU A 45 -16.01 8.54 12.82
C LEU A 45 -16.94 9.50 13.57
N SER A 46 -16.38 10.39 14.38
CA SER A 46 -17.18 11.39 15.13
C SER A 46 -17.91 12.38 14.21
N LYS A 47 -17.46 12.50 12.97
CA LYS A 47 -18.06 13.34 11.91
C LYS A 47 -18.88 12.55 10.90
N GLY A 48 -19.06 11.26 11.10
CA GLY A 48 -19.75 10.38 10.14
C GLY A 48 -18.97 10.20 8.83
N LEU A 49 -17.64 10.33 8.86
CA LEU A 49 -16.76 10.21 7.68
C LEU A 49 -15.98 8.89 7.72
N GLN A 50 -15.80 8.31 6.56
CA GLN A 50 -14.81 7.25 6.36
C GLN A 50 -13.42 7.88 6.18
N MET A 51 -12.40 7.32 6.82
CA MET A 51 -11.01 7.70 6.60
C MET A 51 -10.47 6.97 5.36
N SER A 52 -9.72 7.65 4.51
CA SER A 52 -8.95 7.06 3.42
C SER A 52 -7.51 7.55 3.47
N GLY A 53 -6.58 6.71 3.04
CA GLY A 53 -5.16 7.02 2.93
C GLY A 53 -4.39 5.93 2.22
N TRP A 54 -3.09 6.15 2.04
CA TRP A 54 -2.21 5.12 1.48
C TRP A 54 -2.05 3.94 2.44
N GLU A 55 -1.65 2.80 1.93
CA GLU A 55 -1.61 1.54 2.67
C GLU A 55 -0.84 1.60 3.99
N GLU A 56 0.20 2.44 4.08
CA GLU A 56 1.03 2.55 5.28
C GLU A 56 0.25 2.93 6.54
N ILE A 57 -0.91 3.60 6.40
CA ILE A 57 -1.75 3.88 7.59
C ILE A 57 -2.34 2.62 8.22
N GLY A 58 -2.41 1.51 7.46
CA GLY A 58 -2.81 0.19 7.93
C GLY A 58 -1.62 -0.73 8.26
N MET A 59 -0.40 -0.21 8.25
CA MET A 59 0.82 -0.98 8.44
C MET A 59 1.58 -0.55 9.70
N VAL A 60 2.54 -1.37 10.10
CA VAL A 60 3.42 -1.13 11.24
C VAL A 60 4.82 -1.65 10.91
N ASN A 61 5.86 -0.90 11.30
CA ASN A 61 7.23 -1.37 11.17
C ASN A 61 7.58 -2.32 12.33
N ARG A 62 7.98 -3.55 12.01
CA ARG A 62 8.40 -4.57 13.00
C ARG A 62 9.92 -4.82 12.99
N GLY A 63 10.70 -3.89 12.45
CA GLY A 63 12.17 -3.99 12.38
C GLY A 63 12.69 -4.62 11.10
N SER A 64 11.92 -5.51 10.46
CA SER A 64 12.21 -6.10 9.14
C SER A 64 11.63 -5.30 7.98
N GLY A 65 10.84 -4.27 8.28
CA GLY A 65 10.12 -3.44 7.32
C GLY A 65 8.67 -3.22 7.72
N MET A 66 7.91 -2.62 6.82
CA MET A 66 6.48 -2.39 7.01
C MET A 66 5.69 -3.67 6.77
N GLU A 67 4.85 -4.03 7.73
CA GLU A 67 3.97 -5.19 7.68
C GLU A 67 2.53 -4.77 7.96
N VAL A 68 1.56 -5.55 7.49
CA VAL A 68 0.14 -5.32 7.80
C VAL A 68 -0.08 -5.32 9.30
N ASN A 69 -0.76 -4.31 9.82
CA ASN A 69 -1.18 -4.25 11.23
C ASN A 69 -2.59 -4.85 11.39
N PRO A 70 -2.72 -6.11 11.80
CA PRO A 70 -4.04 -6.75 11.93
C PRO A 70 -4.84 -6.20 13.12
N ASP A 71 -4.17 -5.55 14.06
CA ASP A 71 -4.73 -5.11 15.34
C ASP A 71 -5.13 -3.63 15.35
N MET A 72 -5.10 -2.96 14.20
CA MET A 72 -5.50 -1.55 14.10
C MET A 72 -6.95 -1.37 14.54
N PRO A 73 -7.20 -0.50 15.54
CA PRO A 73 -8.57 -0.27 16.01
C PRO A 73 -9.48 0.32 14.93
N LYS A 74 -10.72 -0.17 14.85
CA LYS A 74 -11.77 0.35 13.95
C LYS A 74 -11.33 0.41 12.47
N LYS A 75 -10.49 -0.54 12.04
CA LYS A 75 -9.94 -0.60 10.69
C LYS A 75 -10.99 -0.68 9.58
N ALA A 76 -12.19 -1.16 9.87
CA ALA A 76 -13.29 -1.19 8.91
C ALA A 76 -13.73 0.20 8.42
N ASN A 77 -13.34 1.28 9.14
CA ASN A 77 -13.55 2.66 8.70
C ASN A 77 -12.36 3.25 7.95
N MET A 78 -11.33 2.46 7.68
CA MET A 78 -10.07 2.90 7.08
C MET A 78 -9.93 2.31 5.68
N GLN A 79 -10.28 3.05 4.64
CA GLN A 79 -10.00 2.64 3.26
C GLN A 79 -8.53 2.86 2.95
N LEU A 80 -7.87 1.82 2.44
CA LEU A 80 -6.47 1.83 2.06
C LEU A 80 -6.33 1.80 0.55
N ASP A 81 -5.70 2.82 0.00
CA ASP A 81 -5.31 2.88 -1.41
C ASP A 81 -3.91 2.27 -1.53
N VAL A 82 -3.79 1.10 -2.17
CA VAL A 82 -2.56 0.30 -2.19
C VAL A 82 -1.80 0.53 -3.49
N TRP A 83 -0.66 1.21 -3.39
CA TRP A 83 0.23 1.49 -4.51
C TRP A 83 1.50 0.63 -4.51
N ASN A 84 2.05 0.34 -3.34
CA ASN A 84 3.35 -0.35 -3.19
C ASN A 84 3.23 -1.88 -3.32
N ASN A 85 2.36 -2.33 -4.20
CA ASN A 85 2.24 -3.74 -4.61
C ASN A 85 2.95 -3.98 -5.95
N ILE A 86 4.12 -3.38 -6.11
CA ILE A 86 4.89 -3.42 -7.34
C ILE A 86 5.31 -4.86 -7.62
N ILE A 87 4.97 -5.36 -8.80
CA ILE A 87 5.31 -6.72 -9.21
C ILE A 87 6.83 -6.92 -9.24
N GLY A 88 7.31 -7.93 -8.55
CA GLY A 88 8.74 -8.18 -8.34
C GLY A 88 9.40 -7.26 -7.29
N GLY A 89 8.63 -6.41 -6.62
CA GLY A 89 9.12 -5.47 -5.60
C GLY A 89 9.15 -6.02 -4.17
N GLY A 90 8.60 -7.23 -3.95
CA GLY A 90 8.57 -7.89 -2.64
C GLY A 90 7.34 -7.59 -1.79
N GLN A 91 6.48 -6.68 -2.23
CA GLN A 91 5.17 -6.37 -1.64
C GLN A 91 4.03 -6.66 -2.63
N ASP A 92 4.27 -7.54 -3.57
CA ASP A 92 3.37 -7.85 -4.70
C ASP A 92 1.95 -8.18 -4.25
N ASP A 93 1.82 -8.88 -3.13
CA ASP A 93 0.55 -9.37 -2.59
C ASP A 93 -0.05 -8.49 -1.48
N LEU A 94 0.47 -7.28 -1.31
CA LEU A 94 0.11 -6.38 -0.20
C LEU A 94 -1.39 -6.06 -0.17
N ALA A 95 -2.00 -5.76 -1.32
CA ALA A 95 -3.43 -5.45 -1.39
C ALA A 95 -4.29 -6.62 -0.87
N TYR A 96 -3.93 -7.86 -1.23
CA TYR A 96 -4.64 -9.03 -0.73
C TYR A 96 -4.38 -9.28 0.76
N LYS A 97 -3.17 -9.06 1.24
CA LYS A 97 -2.85 -9.15 2.68
C LYS A 97 -3.70 -8.18 3.50
N LEU A 98 -3.85 -6.94 3.04
CA LEU A 98 -4.65 -5.91 3.72
C LEU A 98 -6.14 -6.24 3.68
N ALA A 99 -6.68 -6.62 2.53
CA ALA A 99 -8.08 -7.05 2.41
C ALA A 99 -8.38 -8.27 3.28
N ASN A 100 -7.50 -9.28 3.28
CA ASN A 100 -7.61 -10.48 4.14
C ASN A 100 -7.56 -10.14 5.64
N ALA A 101 -6.83 -9.07 6.01
CA ALA A 101 -6.79 -8.57 7.37
C ALA A 101 -8.03 -7.75 7.77
N GLY A 102 -8.93 -7.47 6.83
CA GLY A 102 -10.22 -6.79 7.08
C GLY A 102 -10.20 -5.28 6.85
N TYR A 103 -9.26 -4.76 6.10
CA TYR A 103 -9.28 -3.36 5.66
C TYR A 103 -10.06 -3.21 4.35
N PRO A 104 -10.98 -2.23 4.24
CA PRO A 104 -11.46 -1.77 2.95
C PRO A 104 -10.28 -1.36 2.07
N THR A 105 -10.07 -2.04 0.96
CA THR A 105 -8.85 -1.92 0.15
C THR A 105 -9.20 -1.58 -1.29
N VAL A 106 -8.53 -0.58 -1.84
CA VAL A 106 -8.57 -0.21 -3.25
C VAL A 106 -7.17 -0.43 -3.83
N LEU A 107 -7.08 -1.19 -4.91
CA LEU A 107 -5.83 -1.41 -5.63
C LEU A 107 -5.54 -0.25 -6.57
N ILE A 108 -4.42 0.43 -6.38
CA ILE A 108 -3.87 1.41 -7.32
C ILE A 108 -2.49 0.93 -7.75
N SER A 109 -2.46 -0.13 -8.53
CA SER A 109 -1.23 -0.85 -8.87
C SER A 109 -0.25 0.04 -9.62
N ALA A 110 0.89 0.34 -9.02
CA ALA A 110 1.93 1.10 -9.69
C ALA A 110 2.46 0.39 -10.96
N SER A 111 2.39 -0.93 -11.00
CA SER A 111 2.78 -1.71 -12.18
C SER A 111 1.74 -1.72 -13.31
N ASN A 112 0.52 -1.24 -13.10
CA ASN A 112 -0.56 -1.36 -14.09
C ASN A 112 -1.36 -0.09 -14.30
N THR A 113 -1.58 0.70 -13.24
CA THR A 113 -2.54 1.81 -13.25
C THR A 113 -1.93 3.16 -12.89
N TYR A 114 -0.61 3.28 -12.86
CA TYR A 114 0.11 4.54 -12.83
C TYR A 114 0.35 5.02 -14.26
N PHE A 115 -0.47 5.95 -14.72
CA PHE A 115 -0.50 6.40 -16.12
C PHE A 115 0.55 7.49 -16.43
N ASP A 116 1.36 7.85 -15.47
CA ASP A 116 2.57 8.66 -15.59
C ASP A 116 3.84 7.82 -15.83
N MET A 117 3.74 6.49 -15.76
CA MET A 117 4.84 5.60 -16.16
C MET A 117 5.03 5.63 -17.67
N MET A 118 6.28 5.52 -18.13
CA MET A 118 6.62 5.38 -19.55
C MET A 118 5.94 4.16 -20.16
N TRP A 119 5.54 4.24 -21.42
CA TRP A 119 4.96 3.12 -22.16
C TRP A 119 6.02 2.11 -22.60
N ASP A 120 7.20 2.60 -22.96
CA ASP A 120 8.31 1.76 -23.41
C ASP A 120 9.68 2.38 -23.04
N LYS A 121 10.76 1.79 -23.54
CA LYS A 121 12.13 2.25 -23.29
C LYS A 121 12.63 3.31 -24.26
N SER A 122 11.77 3.84 -25.12
CA SER A 122 12.16 4.89 -26.04
C SER A 122 12.59 6.15 -25.29
N PHE A 123 13.66 6.78 -25.72
CA PHE A 123 14.10 8.06 -25.17
C PHE A 123 13.14 9.22 -25.52
N GLU A 124 12.24 9.01 -26.48
CA GLU A 124 11.22 9.98 -26.89
C GLU A 124 9.97 9.88 -26.01
N GLU A 125 9.82 8.78 -25.27
CA GLU A 125 8.70 8.55 -24.36
C GLU A 125 8.95 9.24 -23.02
N PRO A 126 8.18 10.29 -22.68
CA PRO A 126 8.31 10.95 -21.39
C PRO A 126 7.69 10.13 -20.27
N GLY A 127 8.21 10.29 -19.06
CA GLY A 127 7.64 9.66 -17.87
C GLY A 127 8.68 8.96 -17.00
N LEU A 128 8.19 8.34 -15.95
CA LEU A 128 8.98 7.57 -15.01
C LEU A 128 8.89 6.08 -15.34
N ASN A 129 9.86 5.30 -14.84
CA ASN A 129 9.90 3.84 -15.07
C ASN A 129 10.26 3.06 -13.81
N TRP A 130 10.11 3.68 -12.64
CA TRP A 130 10.51 3.07 -11.39
C TRP A 130 9.64 1.86 -11.00
N ALA A 131 8.39 1.79 -11.44
CA ALA A 131 7.50 0.66 -11.20
C ALA A 131 7.52 -0.34 -12.36
N THR A 132 7.33 0.14 -13.59
CA THR A 132 7.27 -0.68 -14.80
C THR A 132 7.24 0.22 -16.04
N TYR A 133 7.08 -0.40 -17.21
CA TYR A 133 6.60 0.25 -18.44
C TYR A 133 5.11 -0.06 -18.56
N ALA A 134 4.25 0.94 -18.36
CA ALA A 134 2.80 0.79 -18.23
C ALA A 134 2.08 1.08 -19.54
N ASP A 135 2.23 0.23 -20.52
CA ASP A 135 1.50 0.32 -21.79
C ASP A 135 0.00 -0.06 -21.61
N LEU A 136 -0.75 0.08 -22.68
CA LEU A 136 -2.18 -0.28 -22.69
C LEU A 136 -2.43 -1.75 -22.33
N TYR A 137 -1.51 -2.63 -22.72
CA TYR A 137 -1.65 -4.06 -22.43
C TYR A 137 -1.49 -4.32 -20.93
N HIS A 138 -0.51 -3.71 -20.28
CA HIS A 138 -0.32 -3.82 -18.82
C HIS A 138 -1.55 -3.35 -18.06
N SER A 139 -2.09 -2.18 -18.44
CA SER A 139 -3.27 -1.64 -17.79
C SER A 139 -4.50 -2.53 -18.01
N TYR A 140 -4.73 -2.96 -19.25
CA TYR A 140 -5.92 -3.76 -19.61
C TYR A 140 -5.85 -5.20 -19.10
N SER A 141 -4.65 -5.76 -18.93
CA SER A 141 -4.47 -7.13 -18.44
C SER A 141 -4.59 -7.29 -16.93
N LEU A 142 -4.76 -6.19 -16.18
CA LEU A 142 -4.98 -6.24 -14.75
C LEU A 142 -6.31 -6.93 -14.43
N PHE A 143 -6.24 -8.09 -13.77
CA PHE A 143 -7.39 -8.81 -13.28
C PHE A 143 -7.45 -8.69 -11.75
N PRO A 144 -8.31 -7.84 -11.18
CA PRO A 144 -8.23 -7.44 -9.77
C PRO A 144 -8.35 -8.57 -8.76
N GLU A 145 -9.09 -9.61 -9.07
CA GLU A 145 -9.30 -10.76 -8.17
C GLU A 145 -8.18 -11.80 -8.24
N ASP A 146 -7.36 -11.76 -9.28
CA ASP A 146 -6.11 -12.51 -9.41
C ASP A 146 -5.14 -11.73 -10.32
N TYR A 147 -4.63 -10.61 -9.82
CA TYR A 147 -3.72 -9.77 -10.61
C TYR A 147 -2.36 -10.44 -10.90
N PHE A 148 -2.14 -11.64 -10.35
CA PHE A 148 -0.99 -12.47 -10.69
C PHE A 148 -1.23 -13.35 -11.94
N ALA A 149 -2.46 -13.48 -12.42
CA ALA A 149 -2.79 -14.34 -13.55
C ALA A 149 -2.08 -13.95 -14.84
N ASN A 150 -1.83 -12.64 -15.01
CA ASN A 150 -1.29 -12.06 -16.24
C ASN A 150 0.10 -11.43 -16.07
N ILE A 151 0.81 -11.71 -14.97
CA ILE A 151 2.16 -11.15 -14.79
C ILE A 151 3.17 -11.86 -15.72
N HIS A 152 4.10 -11.06 -16.20
CA HIS A 152 5.22 -11.56 -17.01
C HIS A 152 6.32 -12.17 -16.13
N THR A 153 7.18 -12.97 -16.76
CA THR A 153 8.28 -13.66 -16.05
C THR A 153 9.35 -12.73 -15.47
N TYR A 154 9.37 -11.46 -15.89
CA TYR A 154 10.32 -10.47 -15.39
C TYR A 154 9.64 -9.12 -15.22
N GLU A 155 9.67 -8.61 -13.98
CA GLU A 155 9.24 -7.26 -13.64
C GLU A 155 10.33 -6.62 -12.78
N ARG A 156 10.67 -5.35 -13.03
CA ARG A 156 11.76 -4.64 -12.33
C ARG A 156 13.07 -5.43 -12.21
N GLY A 157 13.38 -6.30 -13.20
CA GLY A 157 14.56 -7.16 -13.16
C GLY A 157 14.47 -8.39 -12.25
N ALA A 158 13.35 -8.60 -11.57
CA ALA A 158 13.11 -9.80 -10.78
C ALA A 158 12.61 -10.94 -11.67
N LYS A 159 13.12 -12.14 -11.42
CA LYS A 159 12.61 -13.35 -12.08
C LYS A 159 11.34 -13.80 -11.38
N LEU A 160 10.24 -13.73 -12.09
CA LEU A 160 8.92 -14.15 -11.64
C LEU A 160 8.57 -15.51 -12.22
N ASP A 161 9.09 -16.56 -11.61
CA ASP A 161 8.75 -17.93 -11.99
C ASP A 161 7.52 -18.44 -11.21
N LYS A 162 7.07 -19.63 -11.58
CA LYS A 162 5.90 -20.25 -10.93
C LYS A 162 6.09 -20.45 -9.43
N GLU A 163 7.31 -20.72 -8.99
CA GLU A 163 7.58 -20.93 -7.57
C GLU A 163 7.43 -19.63 -6.80
N TYR A 164 7.93 -18.52 -7.32
CA TYR A 164 7.74 -17.18 -6.74
C TYR A 164 6.25 -16.84 -6.67
N ILE A 165 5.54 -16.92 -7.80
CA ILE A 165 4.11 -16.56 -7.90
C ILE A 165 3.24 -17.42 -6.96
N ASN A 166 3.57 -18.70 -6.79
CA ASN A 166 2.82 -19.60 -5.92
C ASN A 166 2.98 -19.30 -4.42
N LYS A 167 4.04 -18.58 -4.04
CA LYS A 167 4.26 -18.14 -2.65
C LYS A 167 3.47 -16.87 -2.27
N LEU A 168 3.00 -16.13 -3.26
CA LEU A 168 2.27 -14.89 -3.04
C LEU A 168 0.89 -15.19 -2.43
N VAL A 169 0.48 -14.35 -1.47
CA VAL A 169 -0.83 -14.46 -0.83
C VAL A 169 -1.94 -14.16 -1.83
N ARG A 170 -2.96 -14.99 -1.82
CA ARG A 170 -4.18 -14.78 -2.61
C ARG A 170 -5.28 -14.19 -1.76
N ILE A 171 -6.23 -13.54 -2.42
CA ILE A 171 -7.42 -13.04 -1.74
C ILE A 171 -8.27 -14.21 -1.25
N THR A 172 -8.68 -14.18 0.01
CA THR A 172 -9.59 -15.16 0.59
C THR A 172 -11.04 -14.79 0.30
N GLU A 173 -11.96 -15.72 0.46
CA GLU A 173 -13.41 -15.45 0.34
C GLU A 173 -13.84 -14.30 1.26
N LYS A 174 -13.37 -14.29 2.50
CA LYS A 174 -13.61 -13.19 3.43
C LYS A 174 -12.94 -11.89 2.97
N GLY A 175 -11.72 -11.96 2.43
CA GLY A 175 -11.00 -10.79 1.93
C GLY A 175 -11.70 -10.11 0.76
N ARG A 176 -12.39 -10.87 -0.10
CA ARG A 176 -13.15 -10.32 -1.24
C ARG A 176 -14.18 -9.28 -0.82
N SER A 177 -14.83 -9.44 0.32
CA SER A 177 -15.80 -8.46 0.82
C SER A 177 -15.17 -7.13 1.25
N HIS A 178 -13.86 -7.09 1.44
CA HIS A 178 -13.11 -5.89 1.78
C HIS A 178 -12.36 -5.29 0.58
N PHE A 179 -12.24 -6.03 -0.53
CA PHE A 179 -11.60 -5.54 -1.74
C PHE A 179 -12.60 -4.74 -2.58
N LEU A 180 -12.48 -3.41 -2.56
CA LEU A 180 -13.50 -2.50 -3.11
C LEU A 180 -13.36 -2.30 -4.62
N GLY A 181 -12.18 -2.53 -5.18
CA GLY A 181 -11.92 -2.37 -6.60
C GLY A 181 -10.55 -1.79 -6.92
N ILE A 182 -10.44 -1.17 -8.08
CA ILE A 182 -9.21 -0.57 -8.60
C ILE A 182 -9.36 0.93 -8.83
N LYS A 183 -8.23 1.63 -8.81
CA LYS A 183 -8.12 3.04 -9.13
C LYS A 183 -6.91 3.26 -10.04
N GLY A 184 -7.00 4.19 -10.99
CA GLY A 184 -5.86 4.68 -11.76
C GLY A 184 -5.37 6.01 -11.21
N GLY A 185 -4.09 6.29 -11.40
CA GLY A 185 -3.46 7.54 -11.01
C GLY A 185 -2.65 8.16 -12.14
N VAL A 186 -2.70 9.50 -12.21
CA VAL A 186 -1.78 10.31 -13.02
C VAL A 186 -1.10 11.27 -12.07
N PHE A 187 0.19 11.13 -11.91
CA PHE A 187 0.99 11.99 -11.04
C PHE A 187 1.85 12.88 -11.92
N ALA A 188 1.70 14.20 -11.75
CA ALA A 188 2.48 15.19 -12.50
C ALA A 188 3.78 15.47 -11.73
N GLU A 189 4.72 14.56 -11.81
CA GLU A 189 6.08 14.75 -11.32
C GLU A 189 6.90 15.36 -12.46
N THR A 190 7.23 16.64 -12.35
CA THR A 190 8.08 17.37 -13.30
C THR A 190 9.51 17.50 -12.80
#